data_8099305cb6c7dbea2e1ac73eebeadf93
#
_entry.id   8099305cb6c7dbea2e1ac73eebeadf93
#
_cell.length_a   1.000
_cell.length_b   1.000
_cell.length_c   1.000
_cell.angle_alpha   90.00
_cell.angle_beta   90.00
_cell.angle_gamma   90.00
#
_symmetry.space_group_name_H-M   'P 1'
#
loop_
_entity.id
_entity.type
_entity.pdbx_description
1 polymer ?
#
loop_
_entity_poly.entity_id
_entity_poly.type
_entity_poly.pdbx_seq_one_letter_code
_entity_poly.pdbx_strand_id
1 'polypeptide(L)'
;MLTNLQILLIGIGFSISLSVIYFFLKTRINRKEIFENTGNLDLNAELKQGSLNLDPDESDPSDQELIIMQLHSIDGSNFDMEQVFDLLANLKFKVADGFFVFYNHSLEEVFRLANKIHPGTLEKNTQTNTLIAAIDLLKSADPISSLELMIKTLSLVSESLEANITDIKSN
;
A
#
# COMPACT_ATOMS: atom_id res chain seq x y z
N MET A 1 -16.57 -53.05 13.59
CA MET A 1 -15.38 -53.06 12.70
C MET A 1 -15.65 -52.09 11.56
N LEU A 2 -14.79 -51.10 11.37
CA LEU A 2 -14.89 -50.17 10.25
C LEU A 2 -14.58 -50.91 8.94
N THR A 3 -15.35 -50.68 7.91
CA THR A 3 -15.08 -51.23 6.58
C THR A 3 -13.88 -50.58 5.95
N ASN A 4 -13.14 -51.27 5.08
CA ASN A 4 -11.97 -50.72 4.38
C ASN A 4 -12.30 -49.41 3.62
N LEU A 5 -13.54 -49.27 3.14
CA LEU A 5 -14.04 -48.05 2.49
C LEU A 5 -14.15 -46.87 3.47
N GLN A 6 -14.60 -47.12 4.71
CA GLN A 6 -14.69 -46.06 5.74
C GLN A 6 -13.32 -45.57 6.19
N ILE A 7 -12.34 -46.46 6.30
CA ILE A 7 -10.95 -46.08 6.61
C ILE A 7 -10.35 -45.25 5.53
N LEU A 8 -10.59 -45.57 4.25
CA LEU A 8 -10.11 -44.81 3.11
C LEU A 8 -10.73 -43.39 3.05
N LEU A 9 -12.04 -43.27 3.30
CA LEU A 9 -12.72 -41.96 3.35
C LEU A 9 -12.22 -41.08 4.49
N ILE A 10 -11.96 -41.63 5.65
CA ILE A 10 -11.39 -40.90 6.80
C ILE A 10 -9.97 -40.41 6.45
N GLY A 11 -9.14 -41.22 5.80
CA GLY A 11 -7.80 -40.87 5.36
C GLY A 11 -7.79 -39.69 4.36
N ILE A 12 -8.70 -39.72 3.39
CA ILE A 12 -8.84 -38.62 2.40
C ILE A 12 -9.30 -37.34 3.10
N GLY A 13 -10.30 -37.40 3.99
CA GLY A 13 -10.79 -36.23 4.73
C GLY A 13 -9.71 -35.58 5.60
N PHE A 14 -8.88 -36.41 6.26
CA PHE A 14 -7.77 -35.93 7.08
C PHE A 14 -6.67 -35.29 6.23
N SER A 15 -6.35 -35.82 5.05
CA SER A 15 -5.38 -35.28 4.11
C SER A 15 -5.81 -33.89 3.57
N ILE A 16 -7.09 -33.74 3.22
CA ILE A 16 -7.65 -32.45 2.76
C ILE A 16 -7.59 -31.42 3.90
N SER A 17 -7.96 -31.80 5.12
CA SER A 17 -7.91 -30.93 6.30
C SER A 17 -6.48 -30.42 6.57
N LEU A 18 -5.49 -31.29 6.52
CA LEU A 18 -4.07 -30.92 6.68
C LEU A 18 -3.59 -29.99 5.57
N SER A 19 -4.02 -30.19 4.33
CA SER A 19 -3.69 -29.29 3.21
C SER A 19 -4.25 -27.90 3.39
N VAL A 20 -5.48 -27.78 3.87
CA VAL A 20 -6.11 -26.47 4.16
C VAL A 20 -5.36 -25.77 5.31
N ILE A 21 -5.06 -26.48 6.39
CA ILE A 21 -4.30 -25.94 7.53
C ILE A 21 -2.91 -25.48 7.08
N TYR A 22 -2.21 -26.29 6.28
CA TYR A 22 -0.90 -25.94 5.72
C TYR A 22 -0.96 -24.66 4.87
N PHE A 23 -1.99 -24.54 4.03
CA PHE A 23 -2.17 -23.35 3.20
C PHE A 23 -2.43 -22.09 4.05
N PHE A 24 -3.25 -22.21 5.09
CA PHE A 24 -3.49 -21.11 6.04
C PHE A 24 -2.24 -20.73 6.85
N LEU A 25 -1.47 -21.72 7.31
CA LEU A 25 -0.23 -21.46 8.03
C LEU A 25 0.85 -20.86 7.13
N LYS A 26 0.98 -21.34 5.90
CA LYS A 26 1.92 -20.81 4.91
C LYS A 26 1.61 -19.35 4.56
N THR A 27 0.33 -19.01 4.43
CA THR A 27 -0.10 -17.63 4.18
C THR A 27 0.20 -16.71 5.38
N ARG A 28 0.12 -17.23 6.61
CA ARG A 28 0.49 -16.48 7.82
C ARG A 28 2.00 -16.36 8.01
N ILE A 29 2.78 -17.39 7.67
CA ILE A 29 4.24 -17.38 7.81
C ILE A 29 4.86 -16.43 6.78
N ASN A 30 4.40 -16.45 5.53
CA ASN A 30 4.85 -15.48 4.52
C ASN A 30 4.52 -14.02 4.91
N ARG A 31 3.45 -13.79 5.69
CA ARG A 31 3.16 -12.46 6.26
C ARG A 31 4.22 -12.02 7.29
N LYS A 32 4.73 -12.95 8.10
CA LYS A 32 5.77 -12.61 9.09
C LYS A 32 7.14 -12.32 8.46
N GLU A 33 7.53 -13.07 7.42
CA GLU A 33 8.81 -12.83 6.73
C GLU A 33 8.85 -11.48 6.00
N ILE A 34 7.70 -11.02 5.48
CA ILE A 34 7.60 -9.66 4.89
C ILE A 34 7.75 -8.60 5.99
N PHE A 35 7.22 -8.84 7.20
CA PHE A 35 7.34 -7.93 8.33
C PHE A 35 8.74 -7.91 8.95
N GLU A 36 9.44 -9.05 9.04
CA GLU A 36 10.81 -9.11 9.57
C GLU A 36 11.83 -8.48 8.62
N ASN A 37 11.64 -8.58 7.30
CA ASN A 37 12.48 -7.89 6.34
C ASN A 37 12.21 -6.37 6.25
N THR A 38 11.02 -5.92 6.64
CA THR A 38 10.72 -4.48 6.71
C THR A 38 11.14 -3.91 8.08
N GLY A 39 11.20 -4.74 9.13
CA GLY A 39 11.62 -4.35 10.49
C GLY A 39 13.12 -4.19 10.70
N ASN A 40 13.96 -4.64 9.77
CA ASN A 40 15.41 -4.47 9.76
C ASN A 40 15.89 -3.36 8.81
N LEU A 41 15.01 -2.54 8.29
CA LEU A 41 15.39 -1.23 7.80
C LEU A 41 15.82 -0.41 9.00
N ASP A 42 17.12 -0.19 9.08
CA ASP A 42 17.84 0.53 10.14
C ASP A 42 17.16 1.89 10.37
N LEU A 43 16.25 1.94 11.35
CA LEU A 43 15.54 3.15 11.78
C LEU A 43 16.49 4.20 12.40
N ASN A 44 17.80 3.91 12.44
CA ASN A 44 18.86 4.79 12.88
C ASN A 44 19.66 5.45 11.73
N ALA A 45 19.35 5.16 10.46
CA ALA A 45 19.78 6.06 9.40
C ALA A 45 19.03 7.37 9.63
N GLU A 46 19.76 8.44 9.94
CA GLU A 46 19.26 9.80 10.14
C GLU A 46 18.04 10.05 9.27
N LEU A 47 16.87 10.19 9.94
CA LEU A 47 15.66 10.69 9.33
C LEU A 47 15.94 12.10 8.81
N LYS A 48 16.61 12.18 7.68
CA LYS A 48 16.52 13.36 6.83
C LYS A 48 15.04 13.48 6.51
N GLN A 49 14.43 14.43 7.16
CA GLN A 49 13.06 14.86 7.01
C GLN A 49 12.78 15.03 5.51
N GLY A 50 12.31 13.92 4.87
CA GLY A 50 11.87 13.95 3.50
C GLY A 50 10.55 14.72 3.47
N SER A 51 10.62 16.03 3.35
CA SER A 51 9.48 16.76 2.86
C SER A 51 9.16 16.21 1.47
N LEU A 52 7.90 16.12 1.10
CA LEU A 52 7.54 16.17 -0.32
C LEU A 52 8.27 17.39 -0.85
N ASN A 53 9.45 17.19 -1.41
CA ASN A 53 10.18 18.25 -2.04
C ASN A 53 9.39 18.62 -3.30
N LEU A 54 8.43 19.48 -3.09
CA LEU A 54 7.93 20.42 -4.05
C LEU A 54 8.88 21.65 -4.01
N ASP A 55 10.20 21.37 -3.79
CA ASP A 55 11.19 22.43 -3.82
C ASP A 55 11.28 22.95 -5.25
N PRO A 56 10.99 24.27 -5.44
CA PRO A 56 11.07 24.88 -6.76
C PRO A 56 12.50 25.08 -7.25
N ASP A 57 13.50 24.43 -6.64
CA ASP A 57 14.89 24.82 -6.80
C ASP A 57 15.76 23.86 -7.61
N GLU A 58 15.25 23.09 -8.56
CA GLU A 58 16.12 22.49 -9.61
C GLU A 58 15.40 21.94 -10.85
N SER A 59 14.07 21.99 -10.91
CA SER A 59 13.34 21.79 -12.16
C SER A 59 12.38 22.97 -12.34
N ASP A 60 12.43 23.60 -13.50
CA ASP A 60 11.47 24.62 -13.93
C ASP A 60 10.05 24.11 -13.59
N PRO A 61 9.24 24.83 -12.77
CA PRO A 61 7.89 24.36 -12.41
C PRO A 61 6.95 24.18 -13.63
N SER A 62 7.43 24.53 -14.83
CA SER A 62 6.76 24.25 -16.11
C SER A 62 6.84 22.78 -16.56
N ASP A 63 7.67 21.92 -15.91
CA ASP A 63 7.94 20.55 -16.36
C ASP A 63 7.35 19.46 -15.45
N GLN A 64 6.34 19.76 -14.63
CA GLN A 64 5.63 18.79 -13.82
C GLN A 64 4.14 18.79 -14.16
N GLU A 65 3.61 17.62 -14.49
CA GLU A 65 2.16 17.41 -14.63
C GLU A 65 1.68 16.47 -13.50
N LEU A 66 1.34 17.07 -12.36
CA LEU A 66 0.91 16.36 -11.17
C LEU A 66 -0.60 16.14 -11.17
N ILE A 67 -1.02 14.88 -11.04
CA ILE A 67 -2.39 14.53 -10.67
C ILE A 67 -2.38 14.11 -9.20
N ILE A 68 -3.26 14.76 -8.42
CA ILE A 68 -3.37 14.52 -6.98
C ILE A 68 -4.79 14.09 -6.65
N MET A 69 -4.91 12.94 -5.99
CA MET A 69 -6.17 12.40 -5.47
C MET A 69 -6.12 12.31 -3.95
N GLN A 70 -7.27 12.52 -3.30
CA GLN A 70 -7.41 12.37 -1.85
C GLN A 70 -8.32 11.18 -1.54
N LEU A 71 -7.96 10.45 -0.48
CA LEU A 71 -8.81 9.45 0.15
C LEU A 71 -9.22 9.99 1.52
N HIS A 72 -10.51 10.24 1.70
CA HIS A 72 -11.08 10.69 2.97
C HIS A 72 -11.86 9.57 3.62
N SER A 73 -11.66 9.35 4.92
CA SER A 73 -12.51 8.46 5.71
C SER A 73 -13.97 8.87 5.58
N ILE A 74 -14.87 7.91 5.35
CA ILE A 74 -16.31 8.18 5.13
C ILE A 74 -16.96 8.75 6.39
N ASP A 75 -16.58 8.26 7.55
CA ASP A 75 -17.13 8.68 8.85
C ASP A 75 -16.34 9.85 9.49
N GLY A 76 -15.26 10.30 8.85
CA GLY A 76 -14.40 11.36 9.33
C GLY A 76 -13.44 10.96 10.45
N SER A 77 -13.45 9.70 10.89
CA SER A 77 -12.52 9.17 11.89
C SER A 77 -11.10 9.04 11.30
N ASN A 78 -10.10 9.01 12.19
CA ASN A 78 -8.74 8.70 11.75
C ASN A 78 -8.65 7.25 11.28
N PHE A 79 -7.86 7.02 10.26
CA PHE A 79 -7.53 5.67 9.80
C PHE A 79 -6.75 4.90 10.88
N ASP A 80 -7.04 3.62 11.00
CA ASP A 80 -6.19 2.70 11.72
C ASP A 80 -4.90 2.47 10.91
N MET A 81 -3.80 3.04 11.39
CA MET A 81 -2.54 2.98 10.67
C MET A 81 -1.95 1.57 10.58
N GLU A 82 -2.25 0.67 11.51
CA GLU A 82 -1.84 -0.73 11.38
C GLU A 82 -2.57 -1.38 10.20
N GLN A 83 -3.87 -1.14 10.07
CA GLN A 83 -4.64 -1.60 8.92
C GLN A 83 -4.13 -0.99 7.60
N VAL A 84 -3.82 0.31 7.59
CA VAL A 84 -3.26 1.00 6.41
C VAL A 84 -1.94 0.36 5.98
N PHE A 85 -1.00 0.18 6.91
CA PHE A 85 0.30 -0.42 6.62
C PHE A 85 0.17 -1.85 6.10
N ASP A 86 -0.67 -2.67 6.74
CA ASP A 86 -0.92 -4.06 6.32
C ASP A 86 -1.54 -4.12 4.91
N LEU A 87 -2.52 -3.27 4.64
CA LEU A 87 -3.18 -3.18 3.35
C LEU A 87 -2.19 -2.79 2.24
N LEU A 88 -1.43 -1.70 2.46
CA LEU A 88 -0.48 -1.19 1.47
C LEU A 88 0.66 -2.18 1.21
N ALA A 89 1.14 -2.88 2.24
CA ALA A 89 2.12 -3.96 2.08
C ALA A 89 1.55 -5.13 1.23
N ASN A 90 0.29 -5.51 1.46
CA ASN A 90 -0.38 -6.55 0.64
C ASN A 90 -0.55 -6.10 -0.83
N LEU A 91 -0.75 -4.82 -1.07
CA LEU A 91 -0.83 -4.22 -2.41
C LEU A 91 0.55 -3.93 -3.03
N LYS A 92 1.64 -4.38 -2.39
CA LYS A 92 3.03 -4.26 -2.87
C LYS A 92 3.59 -2.83 -2.88
N PHE A 93 3.04 -1.94 -2.08
CA PHE A 93 3.71 -0.66 -1.82
C PHE A 93 5.01 -0.89 -1.05
N LYS A 94 5.98 -0.03 -1.29
CA LYS A 94 7.22 0.04 -0.52
C LYS A 94 7.28 1.36 0.24
N VAL A 95 7.85 1.33 1.43
CA VAL A 95 8.12 2.55 2.19
C VAL A 95 9.44 3.13 1.72
N ALA A 96 9.42 4.38 1.30
CA ALA A 96 10.60 5.16 0.94
C ALA A 96 10.44 6.59 1.48
N ASP A 97 11.40 7.08 2.24
CA ASP A 97 11.44 8.43 2.81
C ASP A 97 10.18 8.84 3.60
N GLY A 98 9.54 7.87 4.28
CA GLY A 98 8.32 8.09 5.04
C GLY A 98 7.03 8.12 4.20
N PHE A 99 7.12 7.83 2.91
CA PHE A 99 5.99 7.70 1.99
C PHE A 99 5.79 6.26 1.56
N PHE A 100 4.58 5.91 1.15
CA PHE A 100 4.34 4.66 0.45
C PHE A 100 4.44 4.88 -1.06
N VAL A 101 5.31 4.14 -1.71
CA VAL A 101 5.56 4.23 -3.15
C VAL A 101 5.06 2.96 -3.82
N PHE A 102 4.25 3.13 -4.85
CA PHE A 102 3.78 2.04 -5.70
C PHE A 102 4.68 1.92 -6.93
N TYR A 103 5.15 0.70 -7.18
CA TYR A 103 6.01 0.37 -8.32
C TYR A 103 5.28 -0.55 -9.30
N ASN A 104 5.49 -0.35 -10.60
CA ASN A 104 5.03 -1.26 -11.63
C ASN A 104 5.88 -2.56 -11.67
N HIS A 105 5.57 -3.45 -12.61
CA HIS A 105 6.31 -4.69 -12.79
C HIS A 105 7.76 -4.48 -13.22
N SER A 106 8.08 -3.34 -13.85
CA SER A 106 9.43 -2.94 -14.26
C SER A 106 10.24 -2.27 -13.15
N LEU A 107 9.67 -2.21 -11.92
CA LEU A 107 10.25 -1.52 -10.76
C LEU A 107 10.38 -0.01 -10.95
N GLU A 108 9.59 0.58 -11.83
CA GLU A 108 9.47 2.02 -11.98
C GLU A 108 8.43 2.56 -11.00
N GLU A 109 8.72 3.68 -10.38
CA GLU A 109 7.79 4.38 -9.51
C GLU A 109 6.59 4.87 -10.33
N VAL A 110 5.37 4.54 -9.89
CA VAL A 110 4.14 4.97 -10.55
C VAL A 110 3.53 6.15 -9.81
N PHE A 111 3.30 6.01 -8.51
CA PHE A 111 2.72 7.07 -7.69
C PHE A 111 3.11 6.90 -6.23
N ARG A 112 2.95 7.96 -5.45
CA ARG A 112 3.18 7.98 -4.00
C ARG A 112 1.90 8.20 -3.24
N LEU A 113 1.84 7.60 -2.05
CA LEU A 113 0.79 7.82 -1.07
C LEU A 113 1.41 8.45 0.18
N ALA A 114 0.82 9.53 0.64
CA ALA A 114 1.31 10.38 1.71
C ALA A 114 0.18 10.77 2.67
N ASN A 115 0.54 11.35 3.81
CA ASN A 115 -0.40 12.03 4.70
C ASN A 115 -0.71 13.43 4.13
N LYS A 116 -1.99 13.86 4.22
CA LYS A 116 -2.36 15.24 3.86
C LYS A 116 -1.75 16.28 4.79
N ILE A 117 -1.51 15.92 6.04
CA ILE A 117 -0.97 16.82 7.07
C ILE A 117 0.55 16.87 6.93
N HIS A 118 1.10 18.10 6.87
CA HIS A 118 2.56 18.28 6.85
C HIS A 118 3.23 17.62 8.07
N PRO A 119 4.36 16.91 7.90
CA PRO A 119 5.29 16.85 6.76
C PRO A 119 4.91 15.85 5.64
N GLY A 120 3.75 15.24 5.67
CA GLY A 120 3.30 14.31 4.65
C GLY A 120 3.71 12.85 4.91
N THR A 121 4.57 12.59 5.87
CA THR A 121 5.03 11.25 6.22
C THR A 121 3.93 10.41 6.87
N LEU A 122 4.01 9.11 6.69
CA LEU A 122 3.12 8.12 7.27
C LEU A 122 3.92 7.22 8.22
N GLU A 123 3.57 7.27 9.50
CA GLU A 123 4.11 6.44 10.55
C GLU A 123 2.99 5.67 11.24
N LYS A 124 3.31 4.62 11.99
CA LYS A 124 2.30 3.80 12.68
C LYS A 124 1.45 4.57 13.71
N ASN A 125 1.98 5.66 14.24
CA ASN A 125 1.32 6.54 15.21
C ASN A 125 0.69 7.80 14.57
N THR A 126 0.74 7.92 13.25
CA THR A 126 0.14 9.05 12.52
C THR A 126 -1.36 9.09 12.75
N GLN A 127 -1.87 10.27 13.08
CA GLN A 127 -3.30 10.53 13.24
C GLN A 127 -3.79 11.29 12.00
N THR A 128 -4.49 10.59 11.11
CA THR A 128 -5.02 11.20 9.89
C THR A 128 -6.29 10.51 9.41
N ASN A 129 -7.22 11.31 8.92
CA ASN A 129 -8.43 10.85 8.23
C ASN A 129 -8.35 11.06 6.72
N THR A 130 -7.19 11.53 6.21
CA THR A 130 -7.02 11.85 4.80
C THR A 130 -5.63 11.47 4.32
N LEU A 131 -5.59 10.63 3.30
CA LEU A 131 -4.38 10.29 2.55
C LEU A 131 -4.37 11.01 1.21
N ILE A 132 -3.17 11.29 0.70
CA ILE A 132 -2.98 11.90 -0.62
C ILE A 132 -2.20 10.94 -1.50
N ALA A 133 -2.69 10.71 -2.71
CA ALA A 133 -1.96 10.00 -3.76
C ALA A 133 -1.54 11.00 -4.83
N ALA A 134 -0.28 10.98 -5.23
CA ALA A 134 0.27 11.87 -6.24
C ALA A 134 1.05 11.10 -7.31
N ILE A 135 0.81 11.43 -8.57
CA ILE A 135 1.53 10.92 -9.73
C ILE A 135 2.03 12.08 -10.58
N ASP A 136 3.29 12.01 -11.03
CA ASP A 136 3.86 12.90 -12.02
C ASP A 136 3.79 12.24 -13.40
N LEU A 137 2.90 12.72 -14.25
CA LEU A 137 2.66 12.12 -15.56
C LEU A 137 3.86 12.28 -16.50
N LEU A 138 4.64 13.35 -16.37
CA LEU A 138 5.81 13.58 -17.22
C LEU A 138 6.97 12.64 -16.91
N LYS A 139 7.01 12.09 -15.70
CA LYS A 139 8.03 11.08 -15.31
C LYS A 139 7.64 9.67 -15.70
N SER A 140 6.41 9.45 -16.15
CA SER A 140 5.94 8.12 -16.54
C SER A 140 6.25 7.83 -18.02
N ALA A 141 6.78 6.64 -18.29
CA ALA A 141 6.97 6.16 -19.67
C ALA A 141 5.63 5.94 -20.41
N ASP A 142 4.57 5.59 -19.67
CA ASP A 142 3.19 5.46 -20.16
C ASP A 142 2.23 6.13 -19.17
N PRO A 143 1.95 7.44 -19.36
CA PRO A 143 1.13 8.23 -18.44
C PRO A 143 -0.29 7.69 -18.27
N ILE A 144 -0.91 7.22 -19.36
CA ILE A 144 -2.29 6.73 -19.35
C ILE A 144 -2.39 5.44 -18.53
N SER A 145 -1.57 4.46 -18.84
CA SER A 145 -1.53 3.19 -18.09
C SER A 145 -1.16 3.40 -16.61
N SER A 146 -0.26 4.33 -16.33
CA SER A 146 0.12 4.68 -14.95
C SER A 146 -1.02 5.32 -14.17
N LEU A 147 -1.77 6.22 -14.78
CA LEU A 147 -2.96 6.83 -14.19
C LEU A 147 -4.07 5.80 -13.95
N GLU A 148 -4.34 4.94 -14.93
CA GLU A 148 -5.33 3.84 -14.78
C GLU A 148 -4.94 2.90 -13.63
N LEU A 149 -3.65 2.56 -13.52
CA LEU A 149 -3.13 1.72 -12.46
C LEU A 149 -3.27 2.40 -11.09
N MET A 150 -2.98 3.71 -11.00
CA MET A 150 -3.21 4.49 -9.78
C MET A 150 -4.68 4.46 -9.37
N ILE A 151 -5.60 4.80 -10.28
CA ILE A 151 -7.05 4.82 -10.01
C ILE A 151 -7.53 3.45 -9.54
N LYS A 152 -7.15 2.38 -10.24
CA LYS A 152 -7.52 1.01 -9.86
C LYS A 152 -7.00 0.63 -8.48
N THR A 153 -5.75 0.98 -8.17
CA THR A 153 -5.15 0.67 -6.87
C THR A 153 -5.80 1.48 -5.75
N LEU A 154 -6.06 2.78 -5.99
CA LEU A 154 -6.75 3.63 -5.02
C LEU A 154 -8.19 3.19 -4.77
N SER A 155 -8.89 2.65 -5.78
CA SER A 155 -10.24 2.07 -5.60
C SER A 155 -10.21 0.90 -4.62
N LEU A 156 -9.21 0.01 -4.71
CA LEU A 156 -9.02 -1.09 -3.76
C LEU A 156 -8.69 -0.60 -2.35
N VAL A 157 -7.84 0.42 -2.25
CA VAL A 157 -7.51 1.05 -0.95
C VAL A 157 -8.74 1.71 -0.34
N SER A 158 -9.49 2.46 -1.13
CA SER A 158 -10.73 3.15 -0.75
C SER A 158 -11.78 2.19 -0.20
N GLU A 159 -12.02 1.08 -0.91
CA GLU A 159 -12.97 0.04 -0.48
C GLU A 159 -12.53 -0.62 0.85
N SER A 160 -11.23 -0.89 0.99
CA SER A 160 -10.71 -1.58 2.17
C SER A 160 -10.62 -0.69 3.40
N LEU A 161 -10.46 0.63 3.23
CA LEU A 161 -10.35 1.61 4.32
C LEU A 161 -11.65 2.37 4.57
N GLU A 162 -12.75 2.02 3.91
CA GLU A 162 -14.01 2.76 3.97
C GLU A 162 -13.79 4.27 3.73
N ALA A 163 -13.14 4.58 2.61
CA ALA A 163 -12.77 5.95 2.23
C ALA A 163 -13.44 6.39 0.93
N ASN A 164 -13.63 7.68 0.75
CA ASN A 164 -14.05 8.29 -0.51
C ASN A 164 -12.84 8.85 -1.25
N ILE A 165 -12.80 8.64 -2.58
CA ILE A 165 -11.78 9.24 -3.45
C ILE A 165 -12.32 10.55 -3.99
N THR A 166 -11.52 11.62 -3.89
CA THR A 166 -11.82 12.94 -4.47
C THR A 166 -10.60 13.46 -5.23
N ASP A 167 -10.84 14.14 -6.34
CA ASP A 167 -9.81 14.84 -7.10
C ASP A 167 -9.55 16.21 -6.48
N ILE A 168 -8.27 16.58 -6.34
CA ILE A 168 -7.89 17.94 -5.99
C ILE A 168 -7.71 18.69 -7.31
N LYS A 169 -8.73 19.45 -7.71
CA LYS A 169 -8.56 20.40 -8.80
C LYS A 169 -7.51 21.43 -8.40
N SER A 170 -6.37 21.42 -9.08
CA SER A 170 -5.39 22.49 -9.02
C SER A 170 -6.10 23.76 -9.53
N ASN A 171 -6.32 24.73 -8.62
CA ASN A 171 -6.77 26.06 -8.98
C ASN A 171 -5.58 26.91 -9.43
#